data_21703320087cbc390fd23faad3d42667
#
_entry.id   21703320087cbc390fd23faad3d42667
#
_cell.length_a   1.000
_cell.length_b   1.000
_cell.length_c   1.000
_cell.angle_alpha   90.00
_cell.angle_beta   90.00
_cell.angle_gamma   90.00
#
_symmetry.space_group_name_H-M   'P 1'
#
loop_
_entity.id
_entity.type
_entity.pdbx_description
1 polymer ?
#
loop_
_entity_poly.entity_id
_entity_poly.type
_entity_poly.pdbx_seq_one_letter_code
_entity_poly.pdbx_strand_id
1 'polypeptide(L)'
;MIAIRLFVFVQLFFVWCLCLAPIQTFAQVTSKTSTVSLLVVGDMMLAGAPGRAMQNGIDPFVGFAKLFKESDIRIGNLECVIATKGSQEPDKPNTFRAHPRSLKYLRKYFDAVGLANNHSGDFGPQAFSEMLGLLQKNAIQYYGAGYNLKEAHTPIVFERHGIRIALLGYDEFQPRSFEADHDRAGVAWSEDEQVVRDIQAARNNWKADIVIPVMHWGWEEPVANARQRQLARLMIDAGADAVIGGHPHQVQDTERYKNKPIFYSLGNFVFDGFSLPENNRAWALRLELDKIGVRSWQVHGVAINAKGIPSPTKQITHFDNTMNRTFAPTGKLRAGINVGNPIL
;
A
#
# COMPACT_ATOMS: atom_id res chain seq x y z
N MET A 1 40.20 94.19 -47.51
CA MET A 1 39.54 93.70 -46.26
C MET A 1 38.84 92.41 -46.60
N ILE A 2 39.52 91.32 -46.33
CA ILE A 2 39.13 89.90 -46.65
C ILE A 2 38.91 89.19 -45.40
N ALA A 3 37.65 88.68 -45.13
CA ALA A 3 37.31 87.89 -44.03
C ALA A 3 37.46 86.40 -44.39
N ILE A 4 38.34 85.72 -43.67
CA ILE A 4 38.54 84.29 -43.83
C ILE A 4 37.60 83.54 -42.87
N ARG A 5 36.70 82.72 -43.44
CA ARG A 5 35.83 81.84 -42.70
C ARG A 5 36.58 80.47 -42.43
N LEU A 6 36.80 80.18 -41.18
CA LEU A 6 37.37 78.90 -40.73
C LEU A 6 36.24 77.92 -40.57
N PHE A 7 36.21 76.80 -41.34
CA PHE A 7 35.28 75.70 -41.15
C PHE A 7 35.92 74.67 -40.20
N VAL A 8 35.32 74.48 -39.03
CA VAL A 8 35.69 73.43 -38.08
C VAL A 8 34.84 72.20 -38.34
N PHE A 9 35.45 71.13 -38.81
CA PHE A 9 34.83 69.82 -38.92
C PHE A 9 34.85 69.12 -37.51
N VAL A 10 33.68 68.94 -36.95
CA VAL A 10 33.50 68.09 -35.75
C VAL A 10 33.17 66.70 -36.23
N GLN A 11 34.11 65.79 -36.08
CA GLN A 11 33.88 64.36 -36.26
C GLN A 11 33.26 63.78 -34.97
N LEU A 12 31.99 63.38 -35.06
CA LEU A 12 31.30 62.62 -34.02
C LEU A 12 31.70 61.11 -34.14
N PHE A 13 32.58 60.68 -33.23
CA PHE A 13 32.85 59.25 -33.00
C PHE A 13 31.67 58.65 -32.23
N PHE A 14 30.83 57.83 -32.89
CA PHE A 14 29.87 56.96 -32.21
C PHE A 14 30.58 55.75 -31.66
N VAL A 15 30.87 55.74 -30.34
CA VAL A 15 31.34 54.56 -29.64
C VAL A 15 30.17 53.65 -29.36
N TRP A 16 30.05 52.57 -30.11
CA TRP A 16 29.08 51.46 -29.81
C TRP A 16 29.59 50.68 -28.62
N CYS A 17 29.11 50.98 -27.40
CA CYS A 17 29.28 50.11 -26.25
C CYS A 17 28.34 48.91 -26.41
N LEU A 18 28.85 47.79 -26.90
CA LEU A 18 28.23 46.48 -26.80
C LEU A 18 28.19 46.08 -25.33
N CYS A 19 27.09 46.32 -24.64
CA CYS A 19 26.82 45.71 -23.32
C CYS A 19 26.60 44.22 -23.53
N LEU A 20 27.68 43.44 -23.39
CA LEU A 20 27.57 41.99 -23.19
C LEU A 20 26.97 41.75 -21.80
N ALA A 21 25.63 41.66 -21.72
CA ALA A 21 24.97 41.16 -20.52
C ALA A 21 25.36 39.66 -20.35
N PRO A 22 25.86 39.24 -19.20
CA PRO A 22 26.10 37.82 -18.96
C PRO A 22 24.77 37.06 -19.04
N ILE A 23 24.68 36.15 -20.01
CA ILE A 23 23.58 35.17 -20.05
C ILE A 23 23.77 34.30 -18.83
N GLN A 24 23.07 34.60 -17.74
CA GLN A 24 22.93 33.68 -16.63
C GLN A 24 22.13 32.48 -17.12
N THR A 25 22.82 31.44 -17.52
CA THR A 25 22.23 30.10 -17.66
C THR A 25 21.75 29.68 -16.29
N PHE A 26 20.47 29.88 -16.02
CA PHE A 26 19.82 29.17 -14.90
C PHE A 26 19.90 27.69 -15.22
N ALA A 27 20.88 27.03 -14.66
CA ALA A 27 20.87 25.58 -14.59
C ALA A 27 19.60 25.20 -13.82
N GLN A 28 18.63 24.67 -14.55
CA GLN A 28 17.42 24.11 -13.97
C GLN A 28 17.87 22.91 -13.14
N VAL A 29 18.13 23.13 -11.86
CA VAL A 29 18.32 22.06 -10.89
C VAL A 29 17.01 21.32 -10.85
N THR A 30 16.86 20.29 -11.68
CA THR A 30 15.81 19.31 -11.54
C THR A 30 16.07 18.59 -10.23
N SER A 31 15.53 19.11 -9.15
CA SER A 31 15.53 18.40 -7.87
C SER A 31 14.81 17.08 -8.15
N LYS A 32 15.58 16.00 -8.14
CA LYS A 32 15.04 14.65 -8.26
C LYS A 32 14.06 14.51 -7.09
N THR A 33 12.75 14.58 -7.38
CA THR A 33 11.72 14.41 -6.35
C THR A 33 11.97 13.09 -5.66
N SER A 34 12.18 13.13 -4.35
CA SER A 34 12.34 11.92 -3.54
C SER A 34 11.10 11.06 -3.70
N THR A 35 11.28 9.78 -3.95
CA THR A 35 10.20 8.80 -3.99
C THR A 35 10.46 7.67 -3.00
N VAL A 36 9.39 7.02 -2.58
CA VAL A 36 9.40 5.82 -1.74
C VAL A 36 8.62 4.74 -2.45
N SER A 37 9.21 3.57 -2.54
CA SER A 37 8.53 2.38 -3.07
C SER A 37 7.87 1.59 -1.93
N LEU A 38 6.55 1.38 -2.04
CA LEU A 38 5.76 0.54 -1.13
C LEU A 38 5.32 -0.72 -1.86
N LEU A 39 5.80 -1.88 -1.42
CA LEU A 39 5.34 -3.18 -1.88
C LEU A 39 4.24 -3.70 -0.97
N VAL A 40 3.11 -4.02 -1.56
CA VAL A 40 1.96 -4.65 -0.88
C VAL A 40 1.68 -5.99 -1.52
N VAL A 41 1.63 -7.04 -0.72
CA VAL A 41 1.17 -8.36 -1.15
C VAL A 41 -0.18 -8.69 -0.50
N GLY A 42 -0.91 -9.62 -1.11
CA GLY A 42 -2.24 -10.03 -0.65
C GLY A 42 -2.22 -10.90 0.61
N ASP A 43 -3.19 -11.79 0.72
CA ASP A 43 -3.49 -12.56 1.91
C ASP A 43 -2.46 -13.67 2.16
N MET A 44 -1.96 -13.74 3.39
CA MET A 44 -0.90 -14.66 3.82
C MET A 44 -1.37 -15.53 4.98
N MET A 45 -1.73 -16.77 4.69
CA MET A 45 -2.05 -17.81 5.67
C MET A 45 -0.82 -18.73 5.83
N LEU A 46 -0.13 -18.61 6.96
CA LEU A 46 1.15 -19.31 7.23
C LEU A 46 0.97 -20.61 8.02
N ALA A 47 -0.26 -21.10 8.13
CA ALA A 47 -0.60 -22.41 8.66
C ALA A 47 -0.65 -23.48 7.53
N GLY A 48 -1.40 -24.54 7.68
CA GLY A 48 -1.67 -25.50 6.61
C GLY A 48 -0.45 -26.03 5.88
N ALA A 49 -0.52 -26.14 4.56
CA ALA A 49 0.59 -26.60 3.73
C ALA A 49 1.75 -25.61 3.68
N PRO A 50 1.55 -24.26 3.63
CA PRO A 50 2.64 -23.31 3.77
C PRO A 50 3.41 -23.49 5.10
N GLY A 51 2.69 -23.68 6.20
CA GLY A 51 3.30 -23.92 7.53
C GLY A 51 4.15 -25.18 7.56
N ARG A 52 3.67 -26.28 6.94
CA ARG A 52 4.44 -27.52 6.80
C ARG A 52 5.67 -27.33 5.88
N ALA A 53 5.54 -26.56 4.82
CA ALA A 53 6.66 -26.24 3.94
C ALA A 53 7.76 -25.46 4.70
N MET A 54 7.38 -24.44 5.48
CA MET A 54 8.32 -23.68 6.32
C MET A 54 8.97 -24.56 7.41
N GLN A 55 8.25 -25.53 7.96
CA GLN A 55 8.82 -26.51 8.88
C GLN A 55 9.94 -27.33 8.24
N ASN A 56 9.79 -27.65 6.96
CA ASN A 56 10.78 -28.39 6.17
C ASN A 56 11.86 -27.47 5.54
N GLY A 57 11.98 -26.22 6.02
CA GLY A 57 13.02 -25.27 5.58
C GLY A 57 12.72 -24.54 4.28
N ILE A 58 11.54 -24.71 3.69
CA ILE A 58 11.14 -23.99 2.48
C ILE A 58 10.79 -22.55 2.85
N ASP A 59 11.45 -21.59 2.19
CA ASP A 59 11.15 -20.16 2.33
C ASP A 59 10.04 -19.80 1.32
N PRO A 60 8.82 -19.46 1.79
CA PRO A 60 7.69 -19.24 0.90
C PRO A 60 7.84 -17.96 0.07
N PHE A 61 8.71 -17.03 0.46
CA PHE A 61 8.85 -15.72 -0.17
C PHE A 61 10.04 -15.64 -1.14
N VAL A 62 10.84 -16.69 -1.26
CA VAL A 62 12.10 -16.67 -2.01
C VAL A 62 11.91 -16.32 -3.49
N GLY A 63 10.78 -16.70 -4.10
CA GLY A 63 10.46 -16.37 -5.50
C GLY A 63 10.36 -14.87 -5.77
N PHE A 64 10.03 -14.08 -4.74
CA PHE A 64 9.91 -12.62 -4.80
C PHE A 64 11.04 -11.89 -4.08
N ALA A 65 12.11 -12.57 -3.65
CA ALA A 65 13.20 -11.99 -2.86
C ALA A 65 13.81 -10.72 -3.49
N LYS A 66 13.94 -10.68 -4.82
CA LYS A 66 14.42 -9.50 -5.56
C LYS A 66 13.47 -8.33 -5.39
N LEU A 67 12.16 -8.53 -5.62
CA LEU A 67 11.14 -7.48 -5.50
C LEU A 67 11.05 -6.91 -4.08
N PHE A 68 11.13 -7.79 -3.06
CA PHE A 68 11.20 -7.38 -1.66
C PHE A 68 12.44 -6.52 -1.38
N LYS A 69 13.61 -6.92 -1.90
CA LYS A 69 14.88 -6.19 -1.69
C LYS A 69 14.88 -4.81 -2.36
N GLU A 70 14.20 -4.68 -3.49
CA GLU A 70 14.14 -3.43 -4.28
C GLU A 70 13.04 -2.48 -3.80
N SER A 71 12.33 -2.81 -2.71
CA SER A 71 11.24 -2.00 -2.15
C SER A 71 11.64 -1.42 -0.79
N ASP A 72 11.34 -0.13 -0.57
CA ASP A 72 11.71 0.60 0.65
C ASP A 72 10.83 0.24 1.85
N ILE A 73 9.56 -0.09 1.60
CA ILE A 73 8.57 -0.54 2.59
C ILE A 73 7.83 -1.75 2.02
N ARG A 74 7.61 -2.76 2.85
CA ARG A 74 7.07 -4.06 2.46
C ARG A 74 6.01 -4.50 3.45
N ILE A 75 4.77 -4.68 2.96
CA ILE A 75 3.62 -5.06 3.78
C ILE A 75 2.80 -6.17 3.13
N GLY A 76 1.98 -6.86 3.93
CA GLY A 76 0.98 -7.83 3.48
C GLY A 76 -0.04 -8.10 4.58
N ASN A 77 -1.18 -8.70 4.26
CA ASN A 77 -2.18 -9.10 5.24
C ASN A 77 -1.81 -10.46 5.85
N LEU A 78 -1.58 -10.52 7.17
CA LEU A 78 -1.33 -11.76 7.90
C LEU A 78 -2.66 -12.37 8.32
N GLU A 79 -3.19 -13.27 7.51
CA GLU A 79 -4.51 -13.88 7.68
C GLU A 79 -4.43 -15.22 8.42
N CYS A 80 -3.83 -15.16 9.57
CA CYS A 80 -3.79 -16.24 10.55
C CYS A 80 -3.23 -15.74 11.88
N VAL A 81 -3.56 -16.39 12.99
CA VAL A 81 -2.92 -16.09 14.26
C VAL A 81 -1.58 -16.83 14.37
N ILE A 82 -0.52 -16.19 14.84
CA ILE A 82 0.76 -16.83 15.16
C ILE A 82 0.84 -17.05 16.66
N ALA A 83 0.63 -18.27 17.11
CA ALA A 83 0.57 -18.59 18.54
C ALA A 83 0.88 -20.06 18.84
N THR A 84 1.16 -20.33 20.11
CA THR A 84 1.22 -21.67 20.70
C THR A 84 0.09 -21.90 21.68
N LYS A 85 -0.56 -20.84 22.13
CA LYS A 85 -1.63 -20.82 23.14
C LYS A 85 -3.00 -20.63 22.49
N GLY A 86 -4.04 -20.66 23.32
CA GLY A 86 -5.43 -20.45 22.91
C GLY A 86 -6.09 -21.71 22.37
N SER A 87 -7.41 -21.66 22.28
CA SER A 87 -8.26 -22.73 21.77
C SER A 87 -8.94 -22.24 20.49
N GLN A 88 -9.18 -23.14 19.57
CA GLN A 88 -9.91 -22.87 18.35
C GLN A 88 -11.28 -22.25 18.67
N GLU A 89 -11.66 -21.24 17.93
CA GLU A 89 -12.99 -20.64 18.02
C GLU A 89 -14.05 -21.70 17.67
N PRO A 90 -14.98 -21.98 18.59
CA PRO A 90 -16.05 -22.95 18.34
C PRO A 90 -16.90 -22.48 17.16
N ASP A 91 -17.47 -23.44 16.43
CA ASP A 91 -18.40 -23.21 15.31
C ASP A 91 -17.81 -22.41 14.12
N LYS A 92 -16.53 -22.11 14.09
CA LYS A 92 -15.85 -21.52 12.97
C LYS A 92 -15.23 -22.60 12.07
N PRO A 93 -15.72 -22.78 10.82
CA PRO A 93 -15.30 -23.91 9.98
C PRO A 93 -13.83 -23.84 9.55
N ASN A 94 -13.33 -22.64 9.30
CA ASN A 94 -11.95 -22.41 8.87
C ASN A 94 -11.22 -21.58 9.93
N THR A 95 -10.20 -22.15 10.58
CA THR A 95 -9.37 -21.49 11.57
C THR A 95 -7.90 -21.73 11.29
N PHE A 96 -7.09 -20.67 11.38
CA PHE A 96 -5.68 -20.73 10.97
C PHE A 96 -4.75 -20.31 12.10
N ARG A 97 -3.94 -21.28 12.58
CA ARG A 97 -2.87 -21.01 13.55
C ARG A 97 -1.52 -21.40 12.99
N ALA A 98 -0.70 -20.42 12.72
CA ALA A 98 0.68 -20.61 12.33
C ALA A 98 1.59 -20.76 13.55
N HIS A 99 2.62 -21.57 13.41
CA HIS A 99 3.62 -21.75 14.45
C HIS A 99 4.60 -20.55 14.47
N PRO A 100 5.10 -20.09 15.66
CA PRO A 100 6.05 -18.96 15.76
C PRO A 100 7.34 -19.09 14.92
N ARG A 101 7.69 -20.29 14.44
CA ARG A 101 8.79 -20.47 13.47
C ARG A 101 8.63 -19.66 12.17
N SER A 102 7.40 -19.28 11.81
CA SER A 102 7.09 -18.45 10.63
C SER A 102 7.64 -17.04 10.76
N LEU A 103 7.83 -16.52 11.99
CA LEU A 103 8.30 -15.16 12.25
C LEU A 103 9.67 -14.86 11.61
N LYS A 104 10.58 -15.85 11.53
CA LYS A 104 11.88 -15.66 10.88
C LYS A 104 11.75 -15.27 9.39
N TYR A 105 10.72 -15.79 8.71
CA TYR A 105 10.44 -15.46 7.31
C TYR A 105 9.76 -14.10 7.21
N LEU A 106 8.77 -13.80 8.07
CA LEU A 106 8.14 -12.48 8.10
C LEU A 106 9.17 -11.38 8.35
N ARG A 107 10.02 -11.53 9.38
CA ARG A 107 11.09 -10.56 9.69
C ARG A 107 12.07 -10.34 8.54
N LYS A 108 12.33 -11.36 7.73
CA LYS A 108 13.25 -11.26 6.59
C LYS A 108 12.68 -10.42 5.46
N TYR A 109 11.37 -10.45 5.24
CA TYR A 109 10.74 -9.90 4.05
C TYR A 109 9.80 -8.71 4.31
N PHE A 110 9.24 -8.57 5.50
CA PHE A 110 8.22 -7.58 5.81
C PHE A 110 8.67 -6.58 6.87
N ASP A 111 8.33 -5.31 6.65
CA ASP A 111 8.48 -4.24 7.63
C ASP A 111 7.26 -4.19 8.56
N ALA A 112 6.07 -4.48 8.02
CA ALA A 112 4.84 -4.59 8.79
C ALA A 112 3.85 -5.58 8.17
N VAL A 113 2.90 -6.04 9.01
CA VAL A 113 1.78 -6.89 8.59
C VAL A 113 0.44 -6.29 9.04
N GLY A 114 -0.56 -6.37 8.17
CA GLY A 114 -1.95 -6.07 8.52
C GLY A 114 -2.52 -7.22 9.34
N LEU A 115 -3.25 -6.89 10.41
CA LEU A 115 -3.91 -7.86 11.28
C LEU A 115 -5.43 -7.66 11.32
N ALA A 116 -5.95 -6.61 10.70
CA ALA A 116 -7.39 -6.40 10.61
C ALA A 116 -8.00 -7.35 9.58
N ASN A 117 -8.33 -8.55 10.03
CA ASN A 117 -8.99 -9.58 9.23
C ASN A 117 -9.77 -10.56 10.12
N ASN A 118 -10.66 -11.32 9.50
CA ASN A 118 -11.54 -12.27 10.16
C ASN A 118 -10.84 -13.49 10.79
N HIS A 119 -9.54 -13.74 10.50
CA HIS A 119 -8.78 -14.87 11.03
C HIS A 119 -7.85 -14.51 12.20
N SER A 120 -7.76 -13.24 12.56
CA SER A 120 -6.92 -12.80 13.68
C SER A 120 -7.40 -13.33 15.04
N GLY A 121 -8.71 -13.57 15.19
CA GLY A 121 -9.33 -14.09 16.41
C GLY A 121 -9.51 -15.61 16.47
N ASP A 122 -9.07 -16.37 15.50
CA ASP A 122 -9.36 -17.81 15.33
C ASP A 122 -9.06 -18.71 16.52
N PHE A 123 -8.18 -18.30 17.40
CA PHE A 123 -7.78 -19.05 18.60
C PHE A 123 -7.95 -18.25 19.89
N GLY A 124 -8.81 -17.24 19.85
CA GLY A 124 -9.24 -16.44 20.98
C GLY A 124 -8.23 -15.38 21.45
N PRO A 125 -8.60 -14.61 22.49
CA PRO A 125 -7.83 -13.43 22.94
C PRO A 125 -6.42 -13.77 23.44
N GLN A 126 -6.22 -14.95 24.00
CA GLN A 126 -4.90 -15.38 24.51
C GLN A 126 -3.91 -15.61 23.37
N ALA A 127 -4.35 -16.26 22.28
CA ALA A 127 -3.53 -16.48 21.08
C ALA A 127 -3.23 -15.15 20.37
N PHE A 128 -4.21 -14.28 20.27
CA PHE A 128 -4.06 -12.96 19.65
C PHE A 128 -3.03 -12.09 20.42
N SER A 129 -3.15 -12.01 21.75
CA SER A 129 -2.21 -11.27 22.59
C SER A 129 -0.79 -11.85 22.53
N GLU A 130 -0.67 -13.20 22.45
CA GLU A 130 0.63 -13.86 22.19
C GLU A 130 1.20 -13.42 20.84
N MET A 131 0.39 -13.38 19.77
CA MET A 131 0.82 -12.93 18.43
C MET A 131 1.34 -11.49 18.45
N LEU A 132 0.62 -10.55 19.07
CA LEU A 132 1.07 -9.16 19.18
C LEU A 132 2.44 -9.08 19.86
N GLY A 133 2.61 -9.76 21.00
CA GLY A 133 3.89 -9.81 21.72
C GLY A 133 5.02 -10.47 20.92
N LEU A 134 4.71 -11.51 20.15
CA LEU A 134 5.67 -12.20 19.28
C LEU A 134 6.13 -11.31 18.11
N LEU A 135 5.22 -10.58 17.46
CA LEU A 135 5.53 -9.62 16.40
C LEU A 135 6.44 -8.50 16.93
N GLN A 136 6.09 -7.91 18.08
CA GLN A 136 6.90 -6.87 18.73
C GLN A 136 8.31 -7.39 19.07
N LYS A 137 8.42 -8.56 19.68
CA LYS A 137 9.70 -9.18 20.05
C LYS A 137 10.59 -9.45 18.82
N ASN A 138 10.00 -9.68 17.66
CA ASN A 138 10.72 -9.93 16.40
C ASN A 138 10.90 -8.66 15.56
N ALA A 139 10.60 -7.47 16.09
CA ALA A 139 10.69 -6.18 15.39
C ALA A 139 9.90 -6.17 14.07
N ILE A 140 8.73 -6.82 14.04
CA ILE A 140 7.78 -6.78 12.96
C ILE A 140 6.65 -5.84 13.41
N GLN A 141 6.45 -4.74 12.70
CA GLN A 141 5.35 -3.83 12.97
C GLN A 141 4.03 -4.44 12.52
N TYR A 142 2.92 -3.97 13.08
CA TYR A 142 1.59 -4.37 12.65
C TYR A 142 0.63 -3.17 12.72
N TYR A 143 -0.47 -3.25 11.99
CA TYR A 143 -1.51 -2.23 11.93
C TYR A 143 -2.89 -2.87 11.84
N GLY A 144 -3.92 -2.10 12.21
CA GLY A 144 -5.31 -2.56 12.21
C GLY A 144 -5.66 -3.50 13.37
N ALA A 145 -4.83 -3.52 14.43
CA ALA A 145 -5.01 -4.37 15.61
C ALA A 145 -4.31 -3.74 16.81
N GLY A 146 -4.73 -4.13 18.02
CA GLY A 146 -4.11 -3.62 19.23
C GLY A 146 -4.63 -4.31 20.49
N TYR A 147 -4.06 -3.93 21.63
CA TYR A 147 -4.51 -4.38 22.95
C TYR A 147 -5.80 -3.69 23.40
N ASN A 148 -6.23 -2.67 22.67
CA ASN A 148 -7.47 -1.92 22.88
C ASN A 148 -7.89 -1.20 21.60
N LEU A 149 -9.08 -0.60 21.61
CA LEU A 149 -9.66 0.13 20.47
C LEU A 149 -8.73 1.24 19.95
N LYS A 150 -8.13 2.02 20.85
CA LYS A 150 -7.24 3.14 20.47
C LYS A 150 -6.01 2.62 19.70
N GLU A 151 -5.39 1.55 20.17
CA GLU A 151 -4.23 0.96 19.50
C GLU A 151 -4.61 0.38 18.14
N ALA A 152 -5.75 -0.33 18.05
CA ALA A 152 -6.22 -0.94 16.80
C ALA A 152 -6.45 0.11 15.71
N HIS A 153 -6.93 1.31 16.05
CA HIS A 153 -7.19 2.43 15.15
C HIS A 153 -6.01 3.40 14.99
N THR A 154 -4.88 3.15 15.67
CA THR A 154 -3.69 3.98 15.53
C THR A 154 -2.91 3.58 14.27
N PRO A 155 -2.58 4.54 13.36
CA PRO A 155 -1.78 4.24 12.20
C PRO A 155 -0.35 3.90 12.57
N ILE A 156 0.29 3.00 11.80
CA ILE A 156 1.74 2.97 11.78
C ILE A 156 2.26 4.00 10.77
N VAL A 157 3.39 4.63 11.09
CA VAL A 157 3.99 5.66 10.22
C VAL A 157 5.42 5.29 9.89
N PHE A 158 5.69 5.13 8.61
CA PHE A 158 7.05 5.01 8.08
C PHE A 158 7.54 6.37 7.61
N GLU A 159 8.79 6.68 7.93
CA GLU A 159 9.50 7.81 7.34
C GLU A 159 10.64 7.29 6.49
N ARG A 160 10.58 7.54 5.18
CA ARG A 160 11.58 7.14 4.20
C ARG A 160 11.83 8.28 3.22
N HIS A 161 13.08 8.61 2.96
CA HIS A 161 13.49 9.67 2.03
C HIS A 161 12.79 11.03 2.30
N GLY A 162 12.47 11.32 3.57
CA GLY A 162 11.76 12.52 3.98
C GLY A 162 10.26 12.55 3.63
N ILE A 163 9.68 11.38 3.33
CA ILE A 163 8.23 11.18 3.10
C ILE A 163 7.66 10.34 4.25
N ARG A 164 6.58 10.82 4.85
CA ARG A 164 5.87 10.17 5.95
C ARG A 164 4.63 9.46 5.41
N ILE A 165 4.60 8.14 5.56
CA ILE A 165 3.55 7.27 5.03
C ILE A 165 2.84 6.61 6.20
N ALA A 166 1.55 6.90 6.36
CA ALA A 166 0.68 6.28 7.35
C ALA A 166 -0.11 5.12 6.73
N LEU A 167 -0.09 3.98 7.40
CA LEU A 167 -0.91 2.81 7.07
C LEU A 167 -1.94 2.60 8.17
N LEU A 168 -3.19 2.40 7.77
CA LEU A 168 -4.32 2.04 8.61
C LEU A 168 -4.86 0.69 8.13
N GLY A 169 -5.37 -0.15 9.03
CA GLY A 169 -5.97 -1.43 8.66
C GLY A 169 -7.38 -1.54 9.21
N TYR A 170 -8.30 -2.11 8.44
CA TYR A 170 -9.68 -2.32 8.89
C TYR A 170 -10.22 -3.64 8.39
N ASP A 171 -10.96 -4.33 9.27
CA ASP A 171 -11.81 -5.46 8.93
C ASP A 171 -13.24 -5.00 8.74
N GLU A 172 -13.92 -5.55 7.73
CA GLU A 172 -15.35 -5.34 7.49
C GLU A 172 -16.06 -6.67 7.19
N PHE A 173 -15.41 -7.80 7.42
CA PHE A 173 -16.02 -9.10 7.21
C PHE A 173 -16.83 -9.53 8.45
N GLN A 174 -18.12 -9.74 8.28
CA GLN A 174 -19.03 -10.18 9.37
C GLN A 174 -18.78 -11.64 9.78
N PRO A 175 -18.99 -11.99 11.05
CA PRO A 175 -19.45 -11.13 12.15
C PRO A 175 -18.35 -10.31 12.81
N ARG A 176 -18.71 -9.19 13.46
CA ARG A 176 -17.79 -8.32 14.26
C ARG A 176 -17.34 -8.97 15.57
N SER A 177 -17.06 -10.26 15.55
CA SER A 177 -16.83 -11.04 16.79
C SER A 177 -15.51 -10.73 17.47
N PHE A 178 -14.52 -10.21 16.75
CA PHE A 178 -13.17 -9.98 17.26
C PHE A 178 -12.71 -8.51 17.16
N GLU A 179 -13.65 -7.60 17.13
CA GLU A 179 -13.37 -6.17 17.19
C GLU A 179 -12.74 -5.76 18.52
N ALA A 180 -11.74 -4.88 18.47
CA ALA A 180 -11.18 -4.26 19.65
C ALA A 180 -12.20 -3.38 20.37
N ASP A 181 -12.10 -3.30 21.72
CA ASP A 181 -12.91 -2.42 22.53
C ASP A 181 -12.01 -1.61 23.46
N HIS A 182 -12.60 -0.75 24.29
CA HIS A 182 -11.86 0.17 25.17
C HIS A 182 -10.72 -0.52 25.92
N ASP A 183 -10.98 -1.71 26.47
CA ASP A 183 -10.05 -2.51 27.29
C ASP A 183 -9.95 -3.97 26.80
N ARG A 184 -10.35 -4.24 25.57
CA ARG A 184 -10.27 -5.55 24.94
C ARG A 184 -9.43 -5.50 23.66
N ALA A 185 -8.43 -6.40 23.62
CA ALA A 185 -7.62 -6.60 22.43
C ALA A 185 -8.45 -7.13 21.25
N GLY A 186 -8.14 -6.69 20.05
CA GLY A 186 -8.82 -7.09 18.84
C GLY A 186 -8.36 -6.30 17.62
N VAL A 187 -9.17 -6.37 16.55
CA VAL A 187 -8.93 -5.70 15.28
C VAL A 187 -9.74 -4.42 15.14
N ALA A 188 -9.30 -3.51 14.29
CA ALA A 188 -10.06 -2.30 13.97
C ALA A 188 -11.20 -2.63 12.99
N TRP A 189 -12.40 -2.23 13.34
CA TRP A 189 -13.58 -2.31 12.47
C TRP A 189 -13.76 -1.04 11.65
N SER A 190 -14.34 -1.16 10.45
CA SER A 190 -14.48 -0.08 9.48
C SER A 190 -15.74 0.78 9.62
N GLU A 191 -16.10 1.22 10.84
CA GLU A 191 -17.18 2.20 10.98
C GLU A 191 -16.87 3.48 10.20
N ASP A 192 -17.78 3.93 9.35
CA ASP A 192 -17.58 5.05 8.42
C ASP A 192 -17.02 6.30 9.10
N GLU A 193 -17.64 6.72 10.19
CA GLU A 193 -17.19 7.91 10.92
C GLU A 193 -15.82 7.71 11.59
N GLN A 194 -15.54 6.51 12.10
CA GLN A 194 -14.25 6.22 12.72
C GLN A 194 -13.14 6.21 11.68
N VAL A 195 -13.38 5.58 10.53
CA VAL A 195 -12.44 5.56 9.40
C VAL A 195 -12.11 6.97 8.92
N VAL A 196 -13.11 7.85 8.81
CA VAL A 196 -12.90 9.27 8.46
C VAL A 196 -12.04 9.97 9.51
N ARG A 197 -12.35 9.80 10.81
CA ARG A 197 -11.56 10.39 11.90
C ARG A 197 -10.10 9.91 11.88
N ASP A 198 -9.87 8.63 11.66
CA ASP A 198 -8.54 8.03 11.66
C ASP A 198 -7.68 8.56 10.50
N ILE A 199 -8.24 8.64 9.29
CA ILE A 199 -7.57 9.18 8.11
C ILE A 199 -7.21 10.66 8.33
N GLN A 200 -8.13 11.45 8.85
CA GLN A 200 -7.88 12.85 9.19
C GLN A 200 -6.84 12.99 10.30
N ALA A 201 -6.87 12.13 11.32
CA ALA A 201 -5.88 12.11 12.40
C ALA A 201 -4.49 11.73 11.85
N ALA A 202 -4.41 10.77 10.93
CA ALA A 202 -3.14 10.40 10.27
C ALA A 202 -2.50 11.63 9.58
N ARG A 203 -3.30 12.45 8.90
CA ARG A 203 -2.84 13.73 8.32
C ARG A 203 -2.45 14.75 9.36
N ASN A 204 -3.35 15.04 10.28
CA ASN A 204 -3.26 16.22 11.15
C ASN A 204 -2.38 15.98 12.38
N ASN A 205 -2.49 14.82 13.03
CA ASN A 205 -1.78 14.48 14.26
C ASN A 205 -0.44 13.77 13.97
N TRP A 206 -0.44 12.83 13.02
CA TRP A 206 0.75 12.07 12.68
C TRP A 206 1.57 12.70 11.54
N LYS A 207 1.10 13.83 10.97
CA LYS A 207 1.78 14.60 9.92
C LYS A 207 2.17 13.72 8.72
N ALA A 208 1.32 12.77 8.35
CA ALA A 208 1.56 11.91 7.20
C ALA A 208 1.42 12.69 5.89
N ASP A 209 2.42 12.57 5.02
CA ASP A 209 2.36 13.05 3.63
C ASP A 209 1.46 12.15 2.79
N ILE A 210 1.43 10.86 3.12
CA ILE A 210 0.66 9.80 2.43
C ILE A 210 -0.14 9.00 3.43
N VAL A 211 -1.41 8.73 3.14
CA VAL A 211 -2.29 7.89 3.97
C VAL A 211 -2.89 6.80 3.10
N ILE A 212 -2.67 5.54 3.48
CA ILE A 212 -3.16 4.36 2.76
C ILE A 212 -3.91 3.44 3.72
N PRO A 213 -5.25 3.42 3.69
CA PRO A 213 -6.04 2.37 4.31
C PRO A 213 -5.84 1.04 3.58
N VAL A 214 -5.70 -0.03 4.36
CA VAL A 214 -5.65 -1.43 3.90
C VAL A 214 -6.84 -2.17 4.49
N MET A 215 -7.66 -2.75 3.62
CA MET A 215 -8.97 -3.30 3.94
C MET A 215 -9.00 -4.81 3.85
N HIS A 216 -9.78 -5.43 4.71
CA HIS A 216 -10.18 -6.83 4.63
C HIS A 216 -11.70 -6.88 4.54
N TRP A 217 -12.27 -7.07 3.34
CA TRP A 217 -13.68 -6.75 3.06
C TRP A 217 -14.30 -7.49 1.88
N GLY A 218 -15.62 -7.35 1.76
CA GLY A 218 -16.39 -7.83 0.62
C GLY A 218 -16.78 -9.30 0.72
N TRP A 219 -17.11 -9.89 -0.41
CA TRP A 219 -17.44 -11.30 -0.56
C TRP A 219 -16.40 -11.96 -1.47
N GLU A 220 -16.26 -13.27 -1.40
CA GLU A 220 -15.40 -14.07 -2.29
C GLU A 220 -15.94 -14.11 -3.73
N GLU A 221 -16.11 -12.92 -4.31
CA GLU A 221 -16.68 -12.66 -5.63
C GLU A 221 -15.65 -11.91 -6.51
N PRO A 222 -15.68 -12.09 -7.86
CA PRO A 222 -14.68 -11.49 -8.73
C PRO A 222 -14.78 -9.97 -8.89
N VAL A 223 -15.89 -9.36 -8.43
CA VAL A 223 -16.16 -7.92 -8.59
C VAL A 223 -16.48 -7.31 -7.25
N ALA A 224 -15.93 -6.14 -6.98
CA ALA A 224 -16.20 -5.39 -5.76
C ALA A 224 -17.70 -5.03 -5.65
N ASN A 225 -18.27 -5.24 -4.47
CA ASN A 225 -19.66 -4.93 -4.19
C ASN A 225 -19.88 -3.41 -3.95
N ALA A 226 -21.16 -3.02 -3.81
CA ALA A 226 -21.54 -1.62 -3.62
C ALA A 226 -20.96 -1.01 -2.33
N ARG A 227 -20.89 -1.80 -1.24
CA ARG A 227 -20.33 -1.34 0.03
C ARG A 227 -18.82 -1.09 -0.05
N GLN A 228 -18.06 -1.99 -0.66
CA GLN A 228 -16.62 -1.79 -0.91
C GLN A 228 -16.38 -0.48 -1.68
N ARG A 229 -17.17 -0.22 -2.74
CA ARG A 229 -17.04 1.01 -3.54
C ARG A 229 -17.39 2.27 -2.76
N GLN A 230 -18.48 2.23 -1.98
CA GLN A 230 -18.88 3.34 -1.14
C GLN A 230 -17.81 3.70 -0.11
N LEU A 231 -17.32 2.71 0.64
CA LEU A 231 -16.33 2.91 1.69
C LEU A 231 -14.98 3.36 1.13
N ALA A 232 -14.51 2.77 0.02
CA ALA A 232 -13.29 3.20 -0.64
C ALA A 232 -13.33 4.67 -1.05
N ARG A 233 -14.46 5.11 -1.65
CA ARG A 233 -14.62 6.52 -2.05
C ARG A 233 -14.71 7.45 -0.84
N LEU A 234 -15.38 7.03 0.24
CA LEU A 234 -15.41 7.75 1.52
C LEU A 234 -13.99 7.95 2.09
N MET A 235 -13.16 6.90 2.06
CA MET A 235 -11.76 6.98 2.49
C MET A 235 -10.95 7.98 1.65
N ILE A 236 -11.11 7.96 0.34
CA ILE A 236 -10.47 8.93 -0.55
C ILE A 236 -10.95 10.35 -0.26
N ASP A 237 -12.24 10.54 -0.01
CA ASP A 237 -12.84 11.83 0.32
C ASP A 237 -12.37 12.34 1.69
N ALA A 238 -12.11 11.45 2.64
CA ALA A 238 -11.53 11.76 3.94
C ALA A 238 -10.03 12.14 3.86
N GLY A 239 -9.35 11.87 2.74
CA GLY A 239 -7.95 12.26 2.53
C GLY A 239 -6.98 11.11 2.28
N ALA A 240 -7.42 9.88 2.07
CA ALA A 240 -6.54 8.79 1.66
C ALA A 240 -5.97 9.00 0.25
N ASP A 241 -4.77 8.49 -0.03
CA ASP A 241 -4.08 8.61 -1.33
C ASP A 241 -4.22 7.38 -2.20
N ALA A 242 -4.52 6.25 -1.59
CA ALA A 242 -4.91 5.00 -2.22
C ALA A 242 -5.73 4.18 -1.22
N VAL A 243 -6.48 3.20 -1.71
CA VAL A 243 -7.11 2.15 -0.88
C VAL A 243 -6.71 0.80 -1.45
N ILE A 244 -6.31 -0.13 -0.58
CA ILE A 244 -5.86 -1.47 -0.97
C ILE A 244 -6.66 -2.50 -0.18
N GLY A 245 -7.24 -3.48 -0.85
CA GLY A 245 -8.09 -4.50 -0.25
C GLY A 245 -7.58 -5.93 -0.39
N GLY A 246 -8.10 -6.79 0.46
CA GLY A 246 -7.98 -8.24 0.51
C GLY A 246 -9.28 -8.88 1.00
N HIS A 247 -9.31 -10.13 1.33
CA HIS A 247 -10.39 -11.03 1.73
C HIS A 247 -11.03 -11.82 0.58
N PRO A 248 -11.39 -11.25 -0.60
CA PRO A 248 -12.05 -12.06 -1.64
C PRO A 248 -11.22 -13.27 -2.14
N HIS A 249 -9.97 -13.41 -1.72
CA HIS A 249 -9.05 -14.48 -2.11
C HIS A 249 -8.81 -14.61 -3.61
N GLN A 250 -9.24 -13.60 -4.37
CA GLN A 250 -9.03 -13.45 -5.80
C GLN A 250 -8.84 -11.97 -6.13
N VAL A 251 -8.21 -11.69 -7.24
CA VAL A 251 -8.07 -10.31 -7.72
C VAL A 251 -9.43 -9.78 -8.13
N GLN A 252 -9.80 -8.63 -7.57
CA GLN A 252 -10.98 -7.88 -8.01
C GLN A 252 -10.59 -6.72 -8.93
N ASP A 253 -11.58 -6.07 -9.51
CA ASP A 253 -11.42 -4.88 -10.32
C ASP A 253 -10.73 -3.74 -9.56
N THR A 254 -10.25 -2.76 -10.31
CA THR A 254 -9.61 -1.56 -9.77
C THR A 254 -10.42 -0.32 -10.17
N GLU A 255 -10.31 0.72 -9.36
CA GLU A 255 -10.97 1.99 -9.65
C GLU A 255 -9.97 3.16 -9.54
N ARG A 256 -10.22 4.21 -10.30
CA ARG A 256 -9.58 5.50 -10.08
C ARG A 256 -10.65 6.52 -9.70
N TYR A 257 -10.65 6.93 -8.44
CA TYR A 257 -11.56 7.95 -7.93
C TYR A 257 -10.79 9.20 -7.51
N LYS A 258 -11.17 10.37 -8.03
CA LYS A 258 -10.46 11.65 -7.82
C LYS A 258 -8.94 11.54 -8.06
N ASN A 259 -8.56 10.86 -9.13
CA ASN A 259 -7.16 10.56 -9.51
C ASN A 259 -6.37 9.71 -8.50
N LYS A 260 -7.01 9.08 -7.55
CA LYS A 260 -6.39 8.19 -6.57
C LYS A 260 -6.79 6.74 -6.87
N PRO A 261 -5.83 5.79 -6.82
CA PRO A 261 -6.11 4.39 -7.15
C PRO A 261 -6.80 3.68 -5.98
N ILE A 262 -7.71 2.79 -6.33
CA ILE A 262 -8.37 1.85 -5.43
C ILE A 262 -8.15 0.45 -6.01
N PHE A 263 -7.59 -0.45 -5.22
CA PHE A 263 -7.40 -1.87 -5.53
C PHE A 263 -8.31 -2.65 -4.60
N TYR A 264 -9.42 -3.17 -5.10
CA TYR A 264 -10.43 -3.78 -4.25
C TYR A 264 -10.00 -5.10 -3.63
N SER A 265 -9.21 -5.92 -4.34
CA SER A 265 -8.53 -7.08 -3.77
C SER A 265 -7.27 -7.42 -4.58
N LEU A 266 -6.19 -7.74 -3.88
CA LEU A 266 -4.95 -8.25 -4.48
C LEU A 266 -4.95 -9.78 -4.61
N GLY A 267 -5.95 -10.47 -4.02
CA GLY A 267 -6.00 -11.92 -3.92
C GLY A 267 -5.01 -12.49 -2.90
N ASN A 268 -4.78 -13.79 -2.99
CA ASN A 268 -3.88 -14.51 -2.09
C ASN A 268 -2.40 -14.26 -2.44
N PHE A 269 -1.51 -14.34 -1.45
CA PHE A 269 -0.07 -14.38 -1.70
C PHE A 269 0.56 -15.69 -1.22
N VAL A 270 0.31 -16.07 0.03
CA VAL A 270 0.66 -17.40 0.57
C VAL A 270 -0.61 -18.00 1.13
N PHE A 271 -1.19 -18.98 0.43
CA PHE A 271 -2.47 -19.56 0.87
C PHE A 271 -2.67 -20.94 0.21
N ASP A 272 -3.20 -21.92 0.95
CA ASP A 272 -3.61 -23.21 0.42
C ASP A 272 -5.10 -23.47 0.66
N GLY A 273 -5.62 -24.55 0.09
CA GLY A 273 -7.01 -24.97 0.30
C GLY A 273 -8.01 -24.52 -0.76
N PHE A 274 -7.60 -23.66 -1.69
CA PHE A 274 -8.47 -23.24 -2.78
C PHE A 274 -8.33 -24.14 -4.02
N SER A 275 -9.47 -24.55 -4.59
CA SER A 275 -9.53 -25.38 -5.79
C SER A 275 -9.72 -24.58 -7.09
N LEU A 276 -10.28 -23.36 -7.01
CA LEU A 276 -10.52 -22.53 -8.18
C LEU A 276 -9.24 -21.86 -8.67
N PRO A 277 -8.98 -21.84 -9.99
CA PRO A 277 -7.77 -21.27 -10.55
C PRO A 277 -7.57 -19.79 -10.23
N GLU A 278 -8.63 -19.01 -10.12
CA GLU A 278 -8.63 -17.58 -9.78
C GLU A 278 -8.09 -17.30 -8.39
N ASN A 279 -8.34 -18.16 -7.40
CA ASN A 279 -7.79 -18.02 -6.04
C ASN A 279 -6.27 -18.32 -5.98
N ASN A 280 -5.74 -18.95 -7.02
CA ASN A 280 -4.31 -19.25 -7.16
C ASN A 280 -3.57 -18.27 -8.07
N ARG A 281 -4.24 -17.14 -8.41
CA ARG A 281 -3.67 -15.99 -9.14
C ARG A 281 -3.87 -14.73 -8.33
N ALA A 282 -2.82 -13.94 -8.21
CA ALA A 282 -2.85 -12.75 -7.36
C ALA A 282 -1.90 -11.67 -7.89
N TRP A 283 -1.87 -10.55 -7.17
CA TRP A 283 -0.99 -9.44 -7.47
C TRP A 283 -0.07 -9.12 -6.30
N ALA A 284 1.21 -8.88 -6.60
CA ALA A 284 2.09 -8.11 -5.75
C ALA A 284 2.14 -6.69 -6.31
N LEU A 285 1.64 -5.73 -5.57
CA LEU A 285 1.48 -4.33 -5.96
C LEU A 285 2.64 -3.50 -5.44
N ARG A 286 3.38 -2.84 -6.33
CA ARG A 286 4.43 -1.89 -5.97
C ARG A 286 4.01 -0.48 -6.33
N LEU A 287 3.83 0.38 -5.32
CA LEU A 287 3.52 1.80 -5.48
C LEU A 287 4.81 2.62 -5.41
N GLU A 288 4.93 3.62 -6.28
CA GLU A 288 5.91 4.70 -6.14
C GLU A 288 5.19 5.93 -5.58
N LEU A 289 5.62 6.40 -4.43
CA LEU A 289 5.01 7.47 -3.66
C LEU A 289 5.92 8.69 -3.65
N ASP A 290 5.35 9.88 -3.78
CA ASP A 290 6.01 11.15 -3.47
C ASP A 290 5.18 11.93 -2.43
N LYS A 291 5.60 13.12 -2.03
CA LYS A 291 4.86 13.93 -1.04
C LYS A 291 3.44 14.33 -1.46
N ILE A 292 3.09 14.15 -2.73
CA ILE A 292 1.81 14.57 -3.30
C ILE A 292 0.82 13.39 -3.39
N GLY A 293 1.30 12.16 -3.32
CA GLY A 293 0.48 10.95 -3.43
C GLY A 293 1.13 9.83 -4.25
N VAL A 294 0.32 8.93 -4.78
CA VAL A 294 0.77 7.85 -5.67
C VAL A 294 1.20 8.42 -7.01
N ARG A 295 2.47 8.27 -7.33
CA ARG A 295 3.08 8.71 -8.58
C ARG A 295 2.85 7.72 -9.71
N SER A 296 3.13 6.46 -9.42
CA SER A 296 2.95 5.34 -10.35
C SER A 296 2.79 4.04 -9.57
N TRP A 297 2.39 2.98 -10.26
CA TRP A 297 2.37 1.64 -9.67
C TRP A 297 2.68 0.58 -10.70
N GLN A 298 3.17 -0.56 -10.20
CA GLN A 298 3.43 -1.77 -10.96
C GLN A 298 2.67 -2.93 -10.32
N VAL A 299 2.06 -3.75 -11.15
CA VAL A 299 1.45 -5.01 -10.75
C VAL A 299 2.36 -6.14 -11.22
N HIS A 300 2.84 -6.94 -10.29
CA HIS A 300 3.58 -8.17 -10.56
C HIS A 300 2.64 -9.34 -10.36
N GLY A 301 2.44 -10.15 -11.41
CA GLY A 301 1.57 -11.32 -11.33
C GLY A 301 2.15 -12.40 -10.43
N VAL A 302 1.28 -13.03 -9.66
CA VAL A 302 1.58 -14.10 -8.70
C VAL A 302 0.82 -15.35 -9.12
N ALA A 303 1.50 -16.50 -9.16
CA ALA A 303 0.90 -17.81 -9.27
C ALA A 303 1.20 -18.61 -7.99
N ILE A 304 0.17 -19.23 -7.42
CA ILE A 304 0.27 -20.00 -6.17
C ILE A 304 0.15 -21.49 -6.51
N ASN A 305 1.09 -22.29 -6.03
CA ASN A 305 1.06 -23.74 -6.25
C ASN A 305 0.20 -24.48 -5.21
N ALA A 306 -0.02 -25.76 -5.39
CA ALA A 306 -0.83 -26.59 -4.49
C ALA A 306 -0.31 -26.66 -3.01
N LYS A 307 0.90 -26.17 -2.74
CA LYS A 307 1.43 -26.03 -1.37
C LYS A 307 1.22 -24.62 -0.81
N GLY A 308 0.47 -23.79 -1.51
CA GLY A 308 0.23 -22.39 -1.09
C GLY A 308 1.46 -21.47 -1.24
N ILE A 309 2.45 -21.86 -2.05
CA ILE A 309 3.70 -21.11 -2.21
C ILE A 309 3.63 -20.26 -3.49
N PRO A 310 3.84 -18.92 -3.39
CA PRO A 310 3.81 -18.02 -4.52
C PRO A 310 5.06 -18.12 -5.41
N SER A 311 4.87 -17.89 -6.68
CA SER A 311 5.93 -17.68 -7.66
C SER A 311 5.56 -16.53 -8.60
N PRO A 312 6.54 -15.74 -9.09
CA PRO A 312 6.25 -14.66 -10.03
C PRO A 312 5.84 -15.22 -11.39
N THR A 313 4.86 -14.58 -12.02
CA THR A 313 4.53 -14.81 -13.41
C THR A 313 5.30 -13.82 -14.31
N LYS A 314 5.25 -14.04 -15.64
CA LYS A 314 5.88 -13.12 -16.61
C LYS A 314 5.11 -11.79 -16.76
N GLN A 315 3.92 -11.69 -16.20
CA GLN A 315 3.06 -10.51 -16.34
C GLN A 315 3.50 -9.41 -15.40
N ILE A 316 3.92 -8.29 -15.97
CA ILE A 316 4.18 -7.04 -15.24
C ILE A 316 3.41 -5.96 -15.99
N THR A 317 2.54 -5.23 -15.27
CA THR A 317 1.81 -4.09 -15.82
C THR A 317 2.25 -2.82 -15.08
N HIS A 318 2.58 -1.78 -15.82
CA HIS A 318 3.03 -0.50 -15.28
C HIS A 318 2.02 0.60 -15.57
N PHE A 319 1.72 1.43 -14.58
CA PHE A 319 0.85 2.60 -14.71
C PHE A 319 1.57 3.83 -14.19
N ASP A 320 1.58 4.90 -14.99
CA ASP A 320 2.13 6.20 -14.60
C ASP A 320 0.99 7.19 -14.33
N ASN A 321 0.98 7.74 -13.13
CA ASN A 321 -0.01 8.73 -12.70
C ASN A 321 0.45 10.17 -12.91
N THR A 322 1.73 10.39 -13.22
CA THR A 322 2.30 11.74 -13.34
C THR A 322 1.75 12.49 -14.54
N MET A 323 1.51 11.80 -15.65
CA MET A 323 0.92 12.42 -16.85
C MET A 323 -0.44 13.07 -16.55
N ASN A 324 -1.28 12.39 -15.76
CA ASN A 324 -2.60 12.93 -15.41
C ASN A 324 -2.52 14.14 -14.47
N ARG A 325 -1.48 14.23 -13.62
CA ARG A 325 -1.25 15.41 -12.76
C ARG A 325 -0.88 16.65 -13.58
N THR A 326 -0.15 16.44 -14.69
CA THR A 326 0.34 17.53 -15.56
C THR A 326 -0.71 17.98 -16.57
N PHE A 327 -1.46 17.04 -17.18
CA PHE A 327 -2.39 17.31 -18.29
C PHE A 327 -3.85 17.43 -17.86
N ALA A 328 -4.22 17.06 -16.64
CA ALA A 328 -5.57 17.22 -16.13
C ALA A 328 -5.58 17.72 -14.70
N PRO A 329 -5.09 18.94 -14.42
CA PRO A 329 -5.14 19.51 -13.07
C PRO A 329 -6.56 19.61 -12.51
N THR A 330 -7.59 19.57 -13.37
CA THR A 330 -9.01 19.58 -13.01
C THR A 330 -9.63 18.18 -12.92
N GLY A 331 -8.85 17.09 -13.10
CA GLY A 331 -9.32 15.70 -13.00
C GLY A 331 -10.16 15.21 -14.20
N LYS A 332 -10.25 15.97 -15.30
CA LYS A 332 -11.04 15.59 -16.48
C LYS A 332 -10.14 15.35 -17.71
N LEU A 333 -9.43 14.23 -17.72
CA LEU A 333 -8.86 13.70 -18.96
C LEU A 333 -9.88 12.75 -19.59
N ARG A 334 -10.44 13.11 -20.74
CA ARG A 334 -11.20 12.22 -21.62
C ARG A 334 -10.25 11.42 -22.52
N ALA A 335 -9.25 10.78 -21.96
CA ALA A 335 -8.54 9.73 -22.65
C ALA A 335 -9.12 8.41 -22.13
N GLY A 336 -9.84 7.71 -22.96
CA GLY A 336 -10.23 6.32 -22.68
C GLY A 336 -8.98 5.47 -22.61
N ILE A 337 -8.30 5.46 -21.46
CA ILE A 337 -7.46 4.34 -21.11
C ILE A 337 -8.47 3.25 -20.87
N ASN A 338 -8.66 2.42 -21.87
CA ASN A 338 -9.36 1.16 -21.72
C ASN A 338 -8.55 0.34 -20.72
N VAL A 339 -8.91 0.43 -19.43
CA VAL A 339 -8.49 -0.51 -18.39
C VAL A 339 -9.36 -1.75 -18.56
N GLY A 340 -9.56 -2.14 -19.83
CA GLY A 340 -10.14 -3.40 -20.19
C GLY A 340 -9.24 -4.47 -19.61
N ASN A 341 -9.86 -5.31 -18.84
CA ASN A 341 -9.33 -6.47 -18.19
C ASN A 341 -8.11 -7.05 -18.96
N PRO A 342 -6.88 -6.97 -18.45
CA PRO A 342 -5.71 -7.49 -19.15
C PRO A 342 -5.63 -9.03 -19.09
N ILE A 343 -6.74 -9.68 -18.75
CA ILE A 343 -6.85 -11.14 -18.68
C ILE A 343 -7.99 -11.57 -19.60
N LEU A 344 -7.71 -11.58 -20.86
CA LEU A 344 -8.24 -12.55 -21.84
C LEU A 344 -7.08 -13.13 -22.60
#